data_4b1c492594a8e56d2f567057e7a41c8d
#
_entry.id   4b1c492594a8e56d2f567057e7a41c8d
#
_cell.length_a   1.000
_cell.length_b   1.000
_cell.length_c   1.000
_cell.angle_alpha   90.00
_cell.angle_beta   90.00
_cell.angle_gamma   90.00
#
_symmetry.space_group_name_H-M   'P 1'
#
loop_
_entity.id
_entity.type
_entity.pdbx_description
1 polymer ?
#
loop_
_entity_poly.entity_id
_entity_poly.type
_entity_poly.pdbx_seq_one_letter_code
_entity_poly.pdbx_strand_id
1 'polypeptide(L)'
;MAHFNGFLDATFLPPRNWTLDKDLTFKSDAIKDYEIEMLRHCNVSAGDDGTITVPTGYITDLASVPRAIWAVISPFDVARAAVIHDLLYEYINTQYKTVNSSAAAEDGPVTKREREQYREIADNIFREAMRNSEPPVPSWKIWSAYTAVRIFG
;
A
#
# COMPACT_ATOMS: atom_id res chain seq x y z
N MET A 1 16.71 3.13 -9.03
CA MET A 1 16.27 1.73 -8.92
C MET A 1 15.32 1.61 -7.74
N ALA A 2 14.17 0.99 -7.96
CA ALA A 2 13.16 0.80 -6.91
C ALA A 2 13.72 -0.07 -5.77
N HIS A 3 13.53 0.35 -4.53
CA HIS A 3 14.08 -0.35 -3.36
C HIS A 3 13.41 0.05 -2.06
N PHE A 4 13.50 -0.84 -1.07
CA PHE A 4 13.18 -0.55 0.31
C PHE A 4 14.40 0.02 1.06
N ASN A 5 14.16 0.75 2.15
CA ASN A 5 15.22 1.26 3.03
C ASN A 5 15.87 0.19 3.93
N GLY A 6 15.42 -1.05 3.86
CA GLY A 6 15.93 -2.17 4.65
C GLY A 6 14.88 -3.19 5.02
N PHE A 7 15.11 -3.94 6.09
CA PHE A 7 14.19 -4.95 6.59
C PHE A 7 13.03 -4.31 7.34
N LEU A 8 11.92 -5.04 7.41
CA LEU A 8 10.78 -4.69 8.25
C LEU A 8 11.18 -4.84 9.73
N ASP A 9 11.04 -3.76 10.49
CA ASP A 9 11.26 -3.74 11.93
C ASP A 9 9.91 -3.46 12.61
N ALA A 10 9.34 -4.49 13.22
CA ALA A 10 8.00 -4.43 13.77
C ALA A 10 7.83 -5.35 14.99
N THR A 11 6.98 -4.92 15.93
CA THR A 11 6.63 -5.67 17.11
C THR A 11 5.23 -6.26 16.98
N PHE A 12 5.09 -7.55 17.34
CA PHE A 12 3.81 -8.23 17.31
C PHE A 12 2.90 -7.72 18.44
N LEU A 13 1.68 -7.34 18.06
CA LEU A 13 0.61 -6.94 18.97
C LEU A 13 -0.51 -7.99 18.90
N PRO A 14 -0.66 -8.86 19.93
CA PRO A 14 -1.74 -9.83 19.95
C PRO A 14 -3.11 -9.19 19.75
N PRO A 15 -4.06 -9.86 19.12
CA PRO A 15 -3.97 -11.26 18.63
C PRO A 15 -3.40 -11.41 17.22
N ARG A 16 -3.24 -10.34 16.42
CA ARG A 16 -2.87 -10.45 15.00
C ARG A 16 -2.33 -9.19 14.33
N ASN A 17 -2.02 -8.18 15.12
CA ASN A 17 -1.49 -6.92 14.59
C ASN A 17 0.02 -6.83 14.77
N TRP A 18 0.63 -5.93 14.02
CA TRP A 18 2.03 -5.56 14.11
C TRP A 18 2.12 -4.05 14.13
N THR A 19 3.01 -3.50 14.95
CA THR A 19 3.36 -2.08 14.94
C THR A 19 4.76 -1.90 14.41
N LEU A 20 4.98 -0.91 13.53
CA LEU A 20 6.29 -0.60 13.03
C LEU A 20 7.14 0.09 14.11
N ASP A 21 8.35 -0.41 14.31
CA ASP A 21 9.35 0.16 15.24
C ASP A 21 10.28 1.17 14.53
N LYS A 22 10.30 1.13 13.20
CA LYS A 22 11.01 2.07 12.32
C LYS A 22 10.17 2.43 11.12
N ASP A 23 10.44 3.61 10.55
CA ASP A 23 9.87 3.99 9.26
C ASP A 23 10.26 2.96 8.19
N LEU A 24 9.27 2.49 7.44
CA LEU A 24 9.47 1.68 6.24
C LEU A 24 9.30 2.57 5.03
N THR A 25 10.31 2.66 4.19
CA THR A 25 10.22 3.42 2.95
C THR A 25 10.40 2.52 1.75
N PHE A 26 9.67 2.83 0.69
CA PHE A 26 9.83 2.22 -0.62
C PHE A 26 9.94 3.33 -1.67
N LYS A 27 11.05 3.34 -2.40
CA LYS A 27 11.22 4.22 -3.54
C LYS A 27 10.71 3.51 -4.79
N SER A 28 9.69 4.08 -5.42
CA SER A 28 9.15 3.62 -6.70
C SER A 28 9.86 4.34 -7.84
N ASP A 29 10.23 3.61 -8.88
CA ASP A 29 10.73 4.18 -10.14
C ASP A 29 9.61 4.36 -11.18
N ALA A 30 8.48 3.69 -10.97
CA ALA A 30 7.37 3.66 -11.92
C ALA A 30 6.29 4.71 -11.66
N ILE A 31 6.24 5.26 -10.43
CA ILE A 31 5.24 6.27 -10.05
C ILE A 31 5.47 7.58 -10.80
N LYS A 32 4.40 8.20 -11.28
CA LYS A 32 4.43 9.46 -12.01
C LYS A 32 4.18 10.64 -11.06
N ASP A 33 4.64 11.83 -11.46
CA ASP A 33 4.50 13.04 -10.64
C ASP A 33 3.05 13.33 -10.24
N TYR A 34 2.09 13.18 -11.16
CA TYR A 34 0.69 13.39 -10.85
C TYR A 34 0.12 12.34 -9.88
N GLU A 35 0.64 11.10 -9.92
CA GLU A 35 0.26 10.04 -8.97
C GLU A 35 0.81 10.32 -7.56
N ILE A 36 2.01 10.91 -7.47
CA ILE A 36 2.58 11.39 -6.20
C ILE A 36 1.64 12.44 -5.58
N GLU A 37 1.19 13.41 -6.37
CA GLU A 37 0.25 14.43 -5.90
C GLU A 37 -1.10 13.83 -5.47
N MET A 38 -1.61 12.86 -6.23
CA MET A 38 -2.83 12.15 -5.85
C MET A 38 -2.67 11.47 -4.48
N LEU A 39 -1.56 10.77 -4.23
CA LEU A 39 -1.30 10.13 -2.94
C LEU A 39 -1.16 11.15 -1.81
N ARG A 40 -0.53 12.29 -2.06
CA ARG A 40 -0.45 13.40 -1.08
C ARG A 40 -1.81 13.94 -0.69
N HIS A 41 -2.76 14.03 -1.62
CA HIS A 41 -4.16 14.39 -1.32
C HIS A 41 -4.83 13.41 -0.36
N CYS A 42 -4.36 12.17 -0.30
CA CYS A 42 -4.80 11.17 0.68
C CYS A 42 -3.96 11.19 1.98
N ASN A 43 -3.14 12.22 2.20
CA ASN A 43 -2.22 12.35 3.33
C ASN A 43 -1.11 11.28 3.39
N VAL A 44 -0.83 10.61 2.28
CA VAL A 44 0.32 9.70 2.17
C VAL A 44 1.60 10.53 2.14
N SER A 45 2.59 10.14 2.93
CA SER A 45 3.93 10.72 2.86
C SER A 45 4.66 10.22 1.62
N ALA A 46 4.68 11.03 0.57
CA ALA A 46 5.31 10.73 -0.71
C ALA A 46 6.29 11.84 -1.10
N GLY A 47 7.55 11.49 -1.30
CA GLY A 47 8.60 12.41 -1.75
C GLY A 47 8.55 12.63 -3.27
N ASP A 48 9.14 13.75 -3.73
CA ASP A 48 9.21 14.08 -5.17
C ASP A 48 10.01 13.04 -5.97
N ASP A 49 10.86 12.28 -5.29
CA ASP A 49 11.66 11.20 -5.87
C ASP A 49 10.90 9.85 -5.97
N GLY A 50 9.63 9.83 -5.61
CA GLY A 50 8.80 8.61 -5.59
C GLY A 50 8.93 7.77 -4.32
N THR A 51 9.55 8.30 -3.26
CA THR A 51 9.67 7.58 -1.98
C THR A 51 8.39 7.68 -1.17
N ILE A 52 7.80 6.54 -0.86
CA ILE A 52 6.62 6.39 0.01
C ILE A 52 7.08 5.95 1.38
N THR A 53 6.59 6.62 2.42
CA THR A 53 6.96 6.35 3.81
C THR A 53 5.77 5.86 4.61
N VAL A 54 5.94 4.69 5.25
CA VAL A 54 5.06 4.21 6.32
C VAL A 54 5.71 4.58 7.65
N PRO A 55 5.05 5.40 8.47
CA PRO A 55 5.68 5.93 9.68
C PRO A 55 5.84 4.88 10.77
N THR A 56 6.83 5.07 11.63
CA THR A 56 6.95 4.38 12.92
C THR A 56 5.63 4.46 13.68
N GLY A 57 5.22 3.36 14.31
CA GLY A 57 3.96 3.27 15.04
C GLY A 57 2.74 2.91 14.18
N TYR A 58 2.89 2.81 12.86
CA TYR A 58 1.83 2.31 11.99
C TYR A 58 1.46 0.87 12.39
N ILE A 59 0.16 0.59 12.48
CA ILE A 59 -0.36 -0.73 12.86
C ILE A 59 -0.94 -1.41 11.62
N THR A 60 -0.48 -2.61 11.35
CA THR A 60 -0.92 -3.46 10.23
C THR A 60 -1.24 -4.86 10.70
N ASP A 61 -2.20 -5.51 10.06
CA ASP A 61 -2.47 -6.94 10.23
C ASP A 61 -1.88 -7.80 9.11
N LEU A 62 -1.15 -7.19 8.17
CA LEU A 62 -0.59 -7.81 6.97
C LEU A 62 -1.65 -8.46 6.07
N ALA A 63 -2.89 -8.01 6.15
CA ALA A 63 -4.04 -8.64 5.49
C ALA A 63 -4.32 -8.13 4.07
N SER A 64 -3.44 -7.35 3.47
CA SER A 64 -3.59 -6.87 2.08
C SER A 64 -3.70 -7.99 1.07
N VAL A 65 -3.09 -9.14 1.37
CA VAL A 65 -3.24 -10.35 0.55
C VAL A 65 -4.52 -11.06 0.98
N PRO A 66 -5.54 -11.19 0.11
CA PRO A 66 -6.77 -11.90 0.45
C PRO A 66 -6.48 -13.30 0.98
N ARG A 67 -7.18 -13.68 2.06
CA ARG A 67 -6.95 -14.97 2.75
C ARG A 67 -7.06 -16.20 1.83
N ALA A 68 -7.88 -16.11 0.78
CA ALA A 68 -7.99 -17.17 -0.22
C ALA A 68 -6.67 -17.50 -0.92
N ILE A 69 -5.71 -16.56 -0.90
CA ILE A 69 -4.41 -16.71 -1.56
C ILE A 69 -3.30 -17.13 -0.57
N TRP A 70 -3.55 -17.07 0.72
CA TRP A 70 -2.56 -17.48 1.73
C TRP A 70 -2.10 -18.92 1.61
N ALA A 71 -2.89 -19.80 0.98
CA ALA A 71 -2.48 -21.16 0.65
C ALA A 71 -1.34 -21.21 -0.38
N VAL A 72 -1.19 -20.13 -1.16
CA VAL A 72 -0.22 -20.05 -2.27
C VAL A 72 0.90 -19.05 -1.94
N ILE A 73 0.57 -17.95 -1.23
CA ILE A 73 1.49 -16.89 -0.87
C ILE A 73 1.40 -16.64 0.62
N SER A 74 2.50 -16.90 1.34
CA SER A 74 2.58 -16.48 2.73
C SER A 74 2.59 -14.95 2.81
N PRO A 75 1.84 -14.32 3.75
CA PRO A 75 1.96 -12.89 4.02
C PRO A 75 3.40 -12.46 4.31
N PHE A 76 4.21 -13.34 4.87
CA PHE A 76 5.61 -13.06 5.20
C PHE A 76 6.52 -12.97 3.97
N ASP A 77 6.17 -13.65 2.87
CA ASP A 77 6.92 -13.55 1.61
C ASP A 77 6.88 -12.14 1.02
N VAL A 78 5.80 -11.42 1.30
CA VAL A 78 5.53 -10.08 0.73
C VAL A 78 5.27 -9.02 1.81
N ALA A 79 5.71 -9.27 3.03
CA ALA A 79 5.35 -8.45 4.21
C ALA A 79 5.63 -6.95 4.01
N ARG A 80 6.82 -6.57 3.53
CA ARG A 80 7.14 -5.15 3.31
C ARG A 80 6.24 -4.51 2.27
N ALA A 81 6.01 -5.19 1.16
CA ALA A 81 5.11 -4.73 0.11
C ALA A 81 3.65 -4.64 0.62
N ALA A 82 3.23 -5.61 1.44
CA ALA A 82 1.90 -5.61 2.04
C ALA A 82 1.70 -4.43 3.01
N VAL A 83 2.70 -4.08 3.81
CA VAL A 83 2.63 -2.92 4.72
C VAL A 83 2.43 -1.61 3.94
N ILE A 84 3.20 -1.40 2.86
CA ILE A 84 3.02 -0.23 1.98
C ILE A 84 1.60 -0.21 1.40
N HIS A 85 1.12 -1.34 0.89
CA HIS A 85 -0.22 -1.45 0.30
C HIS A 85 -1.34 -1.20 1.31
N ASP A 86 -1.22 -1.74 2.53
CA ASP A 86 -2.18 -1.52 3.62
C ASP A 86 -2.33 -0.04 3.94
N LEU A 87 -1.21 0.67 4.10
CA LEU A 87 -1.22 2.11 4.36
C LEU A 87 -1.91 2.87 3.22
N LEU A 88 -1.57 2.57 1.97
CA LEU A 88 -2.17 3.24 0.81
C LEU A 88 -3.67 3.02 0.76
N TYR A 89 -4.15 1.80 0.94
CA TYR A 89 -5.57 1.48 0.95
C TYR A 89 -6.31 2.15 2.11
N GLU A 90 -5.74 2.13 3.30
CA GLU A 90 -6.34 2.77 4.48
C GLU A 90 -6.49 4.28 4.25
N TYR A 91 -5.45 4.95 3.77
CA TYR A 91 -5.46 6.38 3.56
C TYR A 91 -6.41 6.78 2.41
N ILE A 92 -6.43 6.04 1.32
CA ILE A 92 -7.37 6.25 0.20
C ILE A 92 -8.82 6.07 0.68
N ASN A 93 -9.10 5.02 1.43
CA ASN A 93 -10.45 4.77 1.95
C ASN A 93 -10.88 5.81 2.98
N THR A 94 -9.97 6.26 3.83
CA THR A 94 -10.23 7.32 4.81
C THR A 94 -10.56 8.64 4.11
N GLN A 95 -9.77 9.03 3.12
CA GLN A 95 -10.02 10.23 2.32
C GLN A 95 -11.37 10.15 1.59
N TYR A 96 -11.67 9.02 0.95
CA TYR A 96 -12.94 8.80 0.27
C TYR A 96 -14.14 8.97 1.22
N LYS A 97 -14.07 8.37 2.42
CA LYS A 97 -15.13 8.50 3.42
C LYS A 97 -15.26 9.93 3.93
N THR A 98 -14.14 10.60 4.21
CA THR A 98 -14.11 11.97 4.73
C THR A 98 -14.74 12.94 3.73
N VAL A 99 -14.33 12.90 2.47
CA VAL A 99 -14.83 13.78 1.42
C VAL A 99 -16.32 13.52 1.16
N ASN A 100 -16.73 12.25 1.09
CA ASN A 100 -18.13 11.92 0.77
C ASN A 100 -19.09 12.11 1.96
N SER A 101 -18.59 12.20 3.19
CA SER A 101 -19.41 12.51 4.38
C SER A 101 -19.49 14.00 4.69
N SER A 102 -18.64 14.81 4.09
CA SER A 102 -18.63 16.28 4.28
C SER A 102 -19.57 16.95 3.30
N ALA A 103 -20.62 17.58 3.82
CA ALA A 103 -21.53 18.41 3.02
C ALA A 103 -20.89 19.71 2.47
N ALA A 104 -19.65 20.00 2.88
CA ALA A 104 -18.88 21.20 2.53
C ALA A 104 -17.68 20.93 1.65
N ALA A 105 -17.60 19.78 0.97
CA ALA A 105 -16.52 19.49 0.03
C ALA A 105 -16.61 20.47 -1.15
N GLU A 106 -15.67 21.40 -1.24
CA GLU A 106 -15.62 22.42 -2.29
C GLU A 106 -15.54 21.80 -3.70
N ASP A 107 -14.89 20.62 -3.81
CA ASP A 107 -14.70 19.89 -5.07
C ASP A 107 -15.75 18.81 -5.32
N GLY A 108 -16.77 18.71 -4.48
CA GLY A 108 -17.80 17.68 -4.58
C GLY A 108 -17.34 16.28 -4.12
N PRO A 109 -18.23 15.28 -4.14
CA PRO A 109 -17.92 13.94 -3.70
C PRO A 109 -16.94 13.24 -4.66
N VAL A 110 -15.95 12.53 -4.11
CA VAL A 110 -15.06 11.66 -4.89
C VAL A 110 -15.88 10.53 -5.49
N THR A 111 -15.81 10.38 -6.80
CA THR A 111 -16.56 9.35 -7.52
C THR A 111 -15.96 7.97 -7.29
N LYS A 112 -16.76 6.92 -7.54
CA LYS A 112 -16.25 5.54 -7.51
C LYS A 112 -15.11 5.32 -8.52
N ARG A 113 -15.16 6.02 -9.67
CA ARG A 113 -14.13 5.96 -10.70
C ARG A 113 -12.83 6.57 -10.23
N GLU A 114 -12.87 7.72 -9.58
CA GLU A 114 -11.68 8.35 -9.00
C GLU A 114 -11.06 7.50 -7.91
N ARG A 115 -11.89 6.95 -6.99
CA ARG A 115 -11.41 6.00 -5.98
C ARG A 115 -10.70 4.80 -6.61
N GLU A 116 -11.23 4.27 -7.71
CA GLU A 116 -10.63 3.15 -8.42
C GLU A 116 -9.26 3.52 -9.03
N GLN A 117 -9.10 4.75 -9.51
CA GLN A 117 -7.81 5.25 -9.99
C GLN A 117 -6.76 5.28 -8.85
N TYR A 118 -7.13 5.77 -7.66
CA TYR A 118 -6.25 5.74 -6.49
C TYR A 118 -5.85 4.31 -6.11
N ARG A 119 -6.81 3.39 -6.13
CA ARG A 119 -6.57 1.98 -5.82
C ARG A 119 -5.63 1.33 -6.83
N GLU A 120 -5.80 1.65 -8.11
CA GLU A 120 -4.91 1.16 -9.16
C GLU A 120 -3.46 1.62 -8.95
N ILE A 121 -3.24 2.87 -8.53
CA ILE A 121 -1.92 3.38 -8.15
C ILE A 121 -1.34 2.53 -7.01
N ALA A 122 -2.11 2.31 -5.94
CA ALA A 122 -1.68 1.51 -4.80
C ALA A 122 -1.33 0.06 -5.20
N ASP A 123 -2.13 -0.56 -6.06
CA ASP A 123 -1.91 -1.93 -6.53
C ASP A 123 -0.68 -2.04 -7.44
N ASN A 124 -0.40 -1.02 -8.26
CA ASN A 124 0.79 -0.96 -9.09
C ASN A 124 2.06 -0.81 -8.24
N ILE A 125 2.02 0.02 -7.20
CA ILE A 125 3.10 0.16 -6.22
C ILE A 125 3.33 -1.17 -5.48
N PHE A 126 2.28 -1.84 -5.07
CA PHE A 126 2.36 -3.17 -4.45
C PHE A 126 3.08 -4.18 -5.34
N ARG A 127 2.71 -4.23 -6.62
CA ARG A 127 3.36 -5.09 -7.61
C ARG A 127 4.84 -4.76 -7.78
N GLU A 128 5.19 -3.49 -7.90
CA GLU A 128 6.58 -3.04 -8.02
C GLU A 128 7.37 -3.37 -6.75
N ALA A 129 6.80 -3.14 -5.58
CA ALA A 129 7.41 -3.45 -4.30
C ALA A 129 7.68 -4.96 -4.14
N MET A 130 6.76 -5.82 -4.56
CA MET A 130 6.99 -7.27 -4.57
C MET A 130 8.12 -7.69 -5.51
N ARG A 131 8.24 -7.06 -6.67
CA ARG A 131 9.33 -7.33 -7.63
C ARG A 131 10.71 -6.95 -7.10
N ASN A 132 10.77 -6.02 -6.16
CA ASN A 132 12.00 -5.51 -5.55
C ASN A 132 12.17 -6.01 -4.10
N SER A 133 11.48 -7.07 -3.73
CA SER A 133 11.60 -7.68 -2.40
C SER A 133 12.82 -8.58 -2.30
N GLU A 134 13.40 -8.63 -1.11
CA GLU A 134 14.45 -9.56 -0.74
C GLU A 134 14.00 -10.37 0.50
N PRO A 135 14.00 -11.70 0.42
CA PRO A 135 14.34 -12.54 -0.75
C PRO A 135 13.39 -12.34 -1.94
N PRO A 136 13.84 -12.69 -3.19
CA PRO A 136 13.03 -12.51 -4.38
C PRO A 136 11.71 -13.30 -4.33
N VAL A 137 10.62 -12.64 -4.71
CA VAL A 137 9.30 -13.28 -4.83
C VAL A 137 9.14 -13.82 -6.25
N PRO A 138 8.77 -15.09 -6.45
CA PRO A 138 8.54 -15.65 -7.77
C PRO A 138 7.46 -14.87 -8.55
N SER A 139 7.67 -14.68 -9.85
CA SER A 139 6.77 -13.87 -10.70
C SER A 139 5.32 -14.35 -10.68
N TRP A 140 5.07 -15.65 -10.61
CA TRP A 140 3.71 -16.19 -10.55
C TRP A 140 2.99 -15.84 -9.23
N LYS A 141 3.75 -15.75 -8.11
CA LYS A 141 3.21 -15.28 -6.83
C LYS A 141 2.86 -13.79 -6.91
N ILE A 142 3.74 -12.98 -7.50
CA ILE A 142 3.49 -11.55 -7.71
C ILE A 142 2.23 -11.35 -8.54
N TRP A 143 2.10 -12.07 -9.65
CA TRP A 143 0.92 -12.00 -10.51
C TRP A 143 -0.36 -12.40 -9.76
N SER A 144 -0.31 -13.48 -8.99
CA SER A 144 -1.45 -13.97 -8.19
C SER A 144 -1.88 -12.95 -7.14
N ALA A 145 -0.93 -12.38 -6.39
CA ALA A 145 -1.21 -11.37 -5.38
C ALA A 145 -1.80 -10.09 -6.00
N TYR A 146 -1.18 -9.58 -7.09
CA TYR A 146 -1.66 -8.41 -7.81
C TYR A 146 -3.09 -8.60 -8.33
N THR A 147 -3.35 -9.73 -9.00
CA THR A 147 -4.68 -10.05 -9.51
C THR A 147 -5.72 -10.10 -8.39
N ALA A 148 -5.36 -10.68 -7.27
CA ALA A 148 -6.24 -10.76 -6.12
C ALA A 148 -6.61 -9.41 -5.52
N VAL A 149 -5.65 -8.50 -5.33
CA VAL A 149 -5.96 -7.17 -4.81
C VAL A 149 -6.77 -6.35 -5.81
N ARG A 150 -6.59 -6.58 -7.13
CA ARG A 150 -7.41 -5.94 -8.17
C ARG A 150 -8.87 -6.42 -8.16
N ILE A 151 -9.11 -7.69 -7.84
CA ILE A 151 -10.46 -8.28 -7.84
C ILE A 151 -11.17 -8.08 -6.50
N PHE A 152 -10.48 -8.31 -5.38
CA PHE A 152 -11.06 -8.37 -4.03
C PHE A 152 -10.71 -7.18 -3.13
N GLY A 153 -9.79 -6.35 -3.57
CA GLY A 153 -9.35 -5.17 -2.83
C GLY A 153 -10.33 -4.01 -2.80
#